data_4e2fbcda5b866618707df7b1ad157c98
#
_entry.id   4e2fbcda5b866618707df7b1ad157c98
#
_cell.length_a   1.000
_cell.length_b   1.000
_cell.length_c   1.000
_cell.angle_alpha   90.00
_cell.angle_beta   90.00
_cell.angle_gamma   90.00
#
_symmetry.space_group_name_H-M   'P 1'
#
loop_
_entity.id
_entity.type
_entity.pdbx_description
1 polymer ?
#
loop_
_entity_poly.entity_id
_entity_poly.type
_entity_poly.pdbx_seq_one_letter_code
_entity_poly.pdbx_strand_id
1 'polypeptide(L)'
;MQSFSFEKVAPPELAEAADGSIDLIKAHRAVERIPRADILPTLKSWVAKLAPGGRLVIECYDFEWLAKEYLAGKPINVQAAVMCDDGGSQAIMDRELLVELMANAGVERIAEHEKKDGWLALTGYKPSAPTARLDRTIGVLSCPRHGPIFHFRNANTAMFGIPYEIHQGAYWHQIISEAIESVIAKGPEFVLTLDFDTAMHRADVLELHRLMDAYPEADAIVPLQSRRGGGLPMFGLVGPDGKPKNQAFLEDFDRNMVRIASGHFGLTLFRAEKFAKMPKPWMLGIPDGNGRWTTGGDGVSGKTDPDIQFWQQWTACGNTVYLAPRVVIGHIEEKVAVPGRDFKPVYLDTSEYFERGIPKECVR
;
A
#
# COMPACT_ATOMS: atom_id res chain seq x y z
N MET A 1 -17.91 -16.51 -8.82
CA MET A 1 -16.71 -15.88 -9.37
C MET A 1 -16.56 -16.30 -10.82
N GLN A 2 -16.65 -15.35 -11.74
CA GLN A 2 -16.48 -15.62 -13.17
C GLN A 2 -15.05 -15.25 -13.56
N SER A 3 -14.35 -16.13 -14.27
CA SER A 3 -12.98 -15.90 -14.72
C SER A 3 -12.79 -16.33 -16.17
N PHE A 4 -12.00 -15.57 -16.90
CA PHE A 4 -11.56 -15.90 -18.26
C PHE A 4 -10.05 -16.02 -18.29
N SER A 5 -9.57 -17.13 -18.83
CA SER A 5 -8.16 -17.34 -19.16
C SER A 5 -8.09 -17.79 -20.61
N PHE A 6 -7.32 -17.08 -21.42
CA PHE A 6 -7.23 -17.38 -22.85
C PHE A 6 -5.82 -17.12 -23.37
N GLU A 7 -5.52 -17.82 -24.46
CA GLU A 7 -4.25 -17.68 -25.18
C GLU A 7 -4.51 -17.12 -26.58
N LYS A 8 -3.72 -16.11 -26.96
CA LYS A 8 -3.67 -15.50 -28.30
C LYS A 8 -4.91 -14.69 -28.71
N VAL A 9 -6.12 -15.18 -28.45
CA VAL A 9 -7.36 -14.51 -28.89
C VAL A 9 -8.35 -14.51 -27.72
N ALA A 10 -8.96 -13.36 -27.47
CA ALA A 10 -10.03 -13.26 -26.47
C ALA A 10 -11.28 -14.03 -26.95
N PRO A 11 -11.90 -14.83 -26.09
CA PRO A 11 -13.11 -15.56 -26.46
C PRO A 11 -14.29 -14.60 -26.67
N PRO A 12 -15.23 -14.90 -27.59
CA PRO A 12 -16.41 -14.06 -27.83
C PRO A 12 -17.22 -13.82 -26.54
N GLU A 13 -17.32 -14.78 -25.68
CA GLU A 13 -18.05 -14.73 -24.40
C GLU A 13 -17.52 -13.63 -23.48
N LEU A 14 -16.24 -13.26 -23.60
CA LEU A 14 -15.69 -12.14 -22.87
C LEU A 14 -16.30 -10.81 -23.33
N ALA A 15 -16.53 -10.64 -24.62
CA ALA A 15 -17.19 -9.46 -25.16
C ALA A 15 -18.68 -9.38 -24.77
N GLU A 16 -19.33 -10.54 -24.68
CA GLU A 16 -20.75 -10.68 -24.33
C GLU A 16 -21.01 -10.56 -22.81
N ALA A 17 -19.99 -10.75 -21.98
CA ALA A 17 -20.10 -10.64 -20.53
C ALA A 17 -20.60 -9.23 -20.13
N ALA A 18 -21.41 -9.17 -19.08
CA ALA A 18 -21.86 -7.89 -18.53
C ALA A 18 -20.67 -7.11 -17.92
N ASP A 19 -20.72 -5.79 -18.02
CA ASP A 19 -19.72 -4.94 -17.39
C ASP A 19 -19.76 -5.13 -15.87
N GLY A 20 -18.58 -5.22 -15.26
CA GLY A 20 -18.47 -5.42 -13.82
C GLY A 20 -18.74 -6.84 -13.32
N SER A 21 -18.82 -7.86 -14.18
CA SER A 21 -19.21 -9.22 -13.78
C SER A 21 -18.03 -10.20 -13.62
N ILE A 22 -16.82 -9.84 -14.04
CA ILE A 22 -15.68 -10.77 -14.12
C ILE A 22 -14.67 -10.48 -13.01
N ASP A 23 -14.26 -11.50 -12.28
CA ASP A 23 -13.27 -11.37 -11.19
C ASP A 23 -11.82 -11.46 -11.68
N LEU A 24 -11.58 -12.17 -12.77
CA LEU A 24 -10.25 -12.38 -13.34
C LEU A 24 -10.30 -12.48 -14.86
N ILE A 25 -9.47 -11.68 -15.51
CA ILE A 25 -9.11 -11.85 -16.92
C ILE A 25 -7.61 -12.14 -16.98
N LYS A 26 -7.25 -13.32 -17.53
CA LYS A 26 -5.86 -13.70 -17.79
C LYS A 26 -5.66 -13.85 -19.30
N ALA A 27 -4.87 -12.94 -19.88
CA ALA A 27 -4.55 -12.89 -21.30
C ALA A 27 -3.09 -13.31 -21.51
N HIS A 28 -2.89 -14.47 -22.13
CA HIS A 28 -1.58 -15.00 -22.48
C HIS A 28 -1.33 -14.81 -23.98
N ARG A 29 -0.25 -14.15 -24.35
CA ARG A 29 0.13 -13.89 -25.75
C ARG A 29 -0.98 -13.26 -26.60
N ALA A 30 -1.85 -12.48 -25.99
CA ALA A 30 -2.99 -11.89 -26.67
C ALA A 30 -2.75 -10.43 -27.06
N VAL A 31 -2.09 -9.66 -26.19
CA VAL A 31 -1.91 -8.21 -26.39
C VAL A 31 -1.01 -7.91 -27.58
N GLU A 32 0.06 -8.66 -27.77
CA GLU A 32 0.95 -8.52 -28.91
C GLU A 32 0.30 -8.85 -30.26
N ARG A 33 -0.88 -9.49 -30.28
CA ARG A 33 -1.65 -9.82 -31.49
C ARG A 33 -2.69 -8.77 -31.87
N ILE A 34 -2.88 -7.78 -31.00
CA ILE A 34 -3.80 -6.68 -31.24
C ILE A 34 -3.05 -5.59 -32.03
N PRO A 35 -3.65 -5.05 -33.11
CA PRO A 35 -3.09 -3.88 -33.78
C PRO A 35 -2.76 -2.78 -32.77
N ARG A 36 -1.60 -2.15 -32.91
CA ARG A 36 -1.10 -1.17 -31.93
C ARG A 36 -2.14 -0.08 -31.59
N ALA A 37 -2.90 0.37 -32.59
CA ALA A 37 -3.96 1.37 -32.41
C ALA A 37 -5.13 0.88 -31.54
N ASP A 38 -5.36 -0.44 -31.50
CA ASP A 38 -6.52 -1.06 -30.86
C ASP A 38 -6.20 -1.62 -29.46
N ILE A 39 -4.92 -1.64 -29.04
CA ILE A 39 -4.52 -2.22 -27.76
C ILE A 39 -5.20 -1.50 -26.61
N LEU A 40 -5.06 -0.19 -26.49
CA LEU A 40 -5.66 0.57 -25.40
C LEU A 40 -7.19 0.51 -25.39
N PRO A 41 -7.91 0.66 -26.53
CA PRO A 41 -9.35 0.41 -26.58
C PRO A 41 -9.74 -1.00 -26.11
N THR A 42 -9.00 -2.02 -26.51
CA THR A 42 -9.27 -3.41 -26.11
C THR A 42 -9.05 -3.62 -24.61
N LEU A 43 -7.94 -3.11 -24.06
CA LEU A 43 -7.69 -3.19 -22.63
C LEU A 43 -8.76 -2.45 -21.81
N LYS A 44 -9.22 -1.28 -22.25
CA LYS A 44 -10.35 -0.56 -21.66
C LYS A 44 -11.62 -1.40 -21.65
N SER A 45 -11.90 -2.08 -22.77
CA SER A 45 -13.04 -2.99 -22.86
C SER A 45 -12.93 -4.14 -21.85
N TRP A 46 -11.76 -4.78 -21.73
CA TRP A 46 -11.55 -5.85 -20.73
C TRP A 46 -11.70 -5.34 -19.31
N VAL A 47 -11.12 -4.16 -19.01
CA VAL A 47 -11.25 -3.54 -17.66
C VAL A 47 -12.71 -3.19 -17.37
N ALA A 48 -13.51 -2.76 -18.36
CA ALA A 48 -14.94 -2.51 -18.15
C ALA A 48 -15.66 -3.79 -17.67
N LYS A 49 -15.30 -4.95 -18.21
CA LYS A 49 -15.90 -6.25 -17.84
C LYS A 49 -15.52 -6.72 -16.44
N LEU A 50 -14.35 -6.32 -15.93
CA LEU A 50 -13.94 -6.69 -14.57
C LEU A 50 -14.89 -6.12 -13.52
N ALA A 51 -15.18 -6.92 -12.50
CA ALA A 51 -15.81 -6.46 -11.28
C ALA A 51 -14.92 -5.44 -10.56
N PRO A 52 -15.48 -4.57 -9.72
CA PRO A 52 -14.67 -3.75 -8.82
C PRO A 52 -13.72 -4.64 -8.00
N GLY A 53 -12.42 -4.32 -8.00
CA GLY A 53 -11.37 -5.18 -7.41
C GLY A 53 -10.99 -6.40 -8.25
N GLY A 54 -11.60 -6.62 -9.39
CA GLY A 54 -11.25 -7.69 -10.32
C GLY A 54 -9.84 -7.52 -10.91
N ARG A 55 -9.21 -8.63 -11.28
CA ARG A 55 -7.82 -8.68 -11.72
C ARG A 55 -7.68 -8.83 -13.23
N LEU A 56 -6.76 -8.05 -13.79
CA LEU A 56 -6.24 -8.22 -15.15
C LEU A 56 -4.82 -8.76 -15.08
N VAL A 57 -4.56 -9.91 -15.68
CA VAL A 57 -3.25 -10.52 -15.81
C VAL A 57 -2.90 -10.57 -17.28
N ILE A 58 -1.77 -9.97 -17.66
CA ILE A 58 -1.25 -9.99 -19.04
C ILE A 58 0.12 -10.66 -19.02
N GLU A 59 0.28 -11.68 -19.85
CA GLU A 59 1.53 -12.39 -20.09
C GLU A 59 1.88 -12.28 -21.57
N CYS A 60 3.05 -11.71 -21.88
CA CYS A 60 3.55 -11.52 -23.24
C CYS A 60 5.08 -11.71 -23.29
N TYR A 61 5.67 -11.66 -24.48
CA TYR A 61 7.12 -11.66 -24.61
C TYR A 61 7.73 -10.34 -24.08
N ASP A 62 8.84 -10.45 -23.33
CA ASP A 62 9.62 -9.32 -22.86
C ASP A 62 10.63 -8.91 -23.94
N PHE A 63 10.34 -7.84 -24.66
CA PHE A 63 11.22 -7.35 -25.71
C PHE A 63 12.57 -6.85 -25.16
N GLU A 64 12.60 -6.25 -23.99
CA GLU A 64 13.85 -5.78 -23.39
C GLU A 64 14.79 -6.96 -23.08
N TRP A 65 14.23 -8.06 -22.54
CA TRP A 65 14.98 -9.28 -22.34
C TRP A 65 15.47 -9.88 -23.64
N LEU A 66 14.63 -9.98 -24.66
CA LEU A 66 14.97 -10.50 -25.99
C LEU A 66 16.12 -9.70 -26.63
N ALA A 67 16.05 -8.37 -26.56
CA ALA A 67 17.06 -7.49 -27.10
C ALA A 67 18.42 -7.67 -26.38
N LYS A 68 18.40 -7.75 -25.06
CA LYS A 68 19.63 -8.01 -24.24
C LYS A 68 20.29 -9.35 -24.60
N GLU A 69 19.50 -10.41 -24.69
CA GLU A 69 20.01 -11.74 -24.99
C GLU A 69 20.56 -11.83 -26.41
N TYR A 70 19.89 -11.19 -27.39
CA TYR A 70 20.39 -11.08 -28.76
C TYR A 70 21.72 -10.34 -28.83
N LEU A 71 21.83 -9.18 -28.17
CA LEU A 71 23.07 -8.39 -28.12
C LEU A 71 24.22 -9.13 -27.39
N ALA A 72 23.88 -10.02 -26.46
CA ALA A 72 24.83 -10.90 -25.80
C ALA A 72 25.30 -12.08 -26.68
N GLY A 73 24.83 -12.18 -27.92
CA GLY A 73 25.23 -13.21 -28.89
C GLY A 73 24.60 -14.58 -28.61
N LYS A 74 23.53 -14.64 -27.82
CA LYS A 74 22.82 -15.90 -27.59
C LYS A 74 21.97 -16.27 -28.82
N PRO A 75 21.84 -17.57 -29.14
CA PRO A 75 21.07 -18.06 -30.30
C PRO A 75 19.56 -17.94 -30.01
N ILE A 76 19.03 -16.73 -30.01
CA ILE A 76 17.62 -16.46 -29.85
C ILE A 76 17.00 -16.29 -31.23
N ASN A 77 15.91 -17.02 -31.51
CA ASN A 77 15.10 -16.76 -32.67
C ASN A 77 14.21 -15.54 -32.42
N VAL A 78 14.78 -14.33 -32.57
CA VAL A 78 14.08 -13.05 -32.38
C VAL A 78 12.86 -12.97 -33.31
N GLN A 79 12.96 -13.52 -34.52
CA GLN A 79 11.85 -13.52 -35.47
C GLN A 79 10.66 -14.32 -34.91
N ALA A 80 10.90 -15.53 -34.40
CA ALA A 80 9.85 -16.34 -33.80
C ALA A 80 9.27 -15.71 -32.53
N ALA A 81 10.11 -15.05 -31.72
CA ALA A 81 9.67 -14.40 -30.49
C ALA A 81 8.89 -13.09 -30.76
N VAL A 82 9.35 -12.27 -31.71
CA VAL A 82 8.77 -10.95 -32.00
C VAL A 82 7.63 -11.03 -33.00
N MET A 83 7.77 -11.87 -34.05
CA MET A 83 6.78 -11.97 -35.13
C MET A 83 5.77 -13.08 -34.89
N CYS A 84 5.98 -13.92 -33.90
CA CYS A 84 5.31 -15.21 -33.66
C CYS A 84 5.46 -16.16 -34.86
N ASP A 85 5.60 -17.47 -34.64
CA ASP A 85 5.75 -18.46 -35.69
C ASP A 85 4.58 -18.53 -36.69
N ASP A 86 3.43 -17.98 -36.28
CA ASP A 86 2.19 -17.92 -37.07
C ASP A 86 1.92 -16.52 -37.66
N GLY A 87 2.91 -15.61 -37.63
CA GLY A 87 2.79 -14.26 -38.25
C GLY A 87 1.80 -13.33 -37.54
N GLY A 88 1.34 -13.68 -36.34
CA GLY A 88 0.25 -12.98 -35.68
C GLY A 88 0.63 -11.82 -34.75
N SER A 89 1.92 -11.55 -34.52
CA SER A 89 2.31 -10.42 -33.63
C SER A 89 2.21 -9.10 -34.41
N GLN A 90 1.51 -8.14 -33.83
CA GLN A 90 1.27 -6.79 -34.38
C GLN A 90 1.82 -5.68 -33.49
N ALA A 91 2.30 -6.03 -32.29
CA ALA A 91 2.88 -5.10 -31.35
C ALA A 91 4.01 -5.76 -30.54
N ILE A 92 4.98 -4.96 -30.18
CA ILE A 92 6.11 -5.34 -29.33
C ILE A 92 5.88 -4.70 -27.98
N MET A 93 6.03 -5.50 -26.91
CA MET A 93 5.82 -5.06 -25.54
C MET A 93 7.12 -5.09 -24.76
N ASP A 94 7.39 -4.01 -24.07
CA ASP A 94 8.30 -3.96 -22.92
C ASP A 94 7.51 -3.65 -21.66
N ARG A 95 8.20 -3.70 -20.51
CA ARG A 95 7.56 -3.49 -19.21
C ARG A 95 6.95 -2.09 -19.09
N GLU A 96 7.66 -1.05 -19.52
CA GLU A 96 7.23 0.34 -19.36
C GLU A 96 5.98 0.61 -20.18
N LEU A 97 5.98 0.21 -21.45
CA LEU A 97 4.83 0.36 -22.32
C LEU A 97 3.61 -0.41 -21.81
N LEU A 98 3.80 -1.65 -21.34
CA LEU A 98 2.68 -2.44 -20.86
C LEU A 98 2.09 -1.86 -19.55
N VAL A 99 2.94 -1.38 -18.63
CA VAL A 99 2.49 -0.66 -17.42
C VAL A 99 1.70 0.58 -17.79
N GLU A 100 2.20 1.39 -18.75
CA GLU A 100 1.50 2.59 -19.22
C GLU A 100 0.14 2.26 -19.82
N LEU A 101 0.07 1.26 -20.69
CA LEU A 101 -1.17 0.82 -21.33
C LEU A 101 -2.20 0.31 -20.31
N MET A 102 -1.78 -0.50 -19.33
CA MET A 102 -2.66 -0.99 -18.27
C MET A 102 -3.16 0.17 -17.39
N ALA A 103 -2.28 1.09 -17.00
CA ALA A 103 -2.67 2.27 -16.22
C ALA A 103 -3.66 3.17 -16.99
N ASN A 104 -3.41 3.43 -18.28
CA ASN A 104 -4.30 4.21 -19.15
C ASN A 104 -5.62 3.49 -19.44
N ALA A 105 -5.66 2.16 -19.30
CA ALA A 105 -6.89 1.38 -19.37
C ALA A 105 -7.71 1.45 -18.06
N GLY A 106 -7.17 2.04 -16.99
CA GLY A 106 -7.84 2.19 -15.71
C GLY A 106 -7.53 1.07 -14.71
N VAL A 107 -6.39 0.41 -14.85
CA VAL A 107 -5.90 -0.61 -13.91
C VAL A 107 -4.96 0.03 -12.90
N GLU A 108 -5.08 -0.35 -11.65
CA GLU A 108 -4.24 0.10 -10.53
C GLU A 108 -3.43 -1.08 -9.95
N ARG A 109 -2.45 -0.78 -9.09
CA ARG A 109 -1.60 -1.78 -8.41
C ARG A 109 -0.93 -2.74 -9.38
N ILE A 110 -0.36 -2.19 -10.45
CA ILE A 110 0.30 -2.98 -11.47
C ILE A 110 1.61 -3.51 -10.88
N ALA A 111 1.72 -4.82 -10.76
CA ALA A 111 2.89 -5.51 -10.25
C ALA A 111 3.35 -6.59 -11.23
N GLU A 112 4.67 -6.77 -11.29
CA GLU A 112 5.30 -7.82 -12.09
C GLU A 112 5.37 -9.10 -11.26
N HIS A 113 5.03 -10.24 -11.88
CA HIS A 113 5.27 -11.56 -11.31
C HIS A 113 6.72 -11.99 -11.51
N GLU A 114 7.13 -13.08 -10.82
CA GLU A 114 8.45 -13.67 -11.03
C GLU A 114 8.75 -13.84 -12.52
N LYS A 115 9.89 -13.28 -12.93
CA LYS A 115 10.35 -13.36 -14.32
C LYS A 115 10.67 -14.79 -14.68
N LYS A 116 9.97 -15.30 -15.68
CA LYS A 116 10.47 -16.42 -16.48
C LYS A 116 11.26 -15.83 -17.63
N ASP A 117 12.42 -16.42 -17.95
CA ASP A 117 13.26 -15.97 -19.06
C ASP A 117 12.45 -15.75 -20.34
N GLY A 118 12.48 -14.52 -20.86
CA GLY A 118 11.78 -14.11 -22.06
C GLY A 118 10.31 -13.74 -21.89
N TRP A 119 9.76 -13.80 -20.68
CA TRP A 119 8.37 -13.49 -20.41
C TRP A 119 8.20 -12.30 -19.48
N LEU A 120 7.26 -11.45 -19.83
CA LEU A 120 6.75 -10.36 -19.01
C LEU A 120 5.33 -10.72 -18.56
N ALA A 121 5.12 -10.76 -17.25
CA ALA A 121 3.82 -11.02 -16.66
C ALA A 121 3.46 -9.91 -15.69
N LEU A 122 2.43 -9.12 -16.00
CA LEU A 122 1.92 -8.07 -15.14
C LEU A 122 0.53 -8.39 -14.63
N THR A 123 0.30 -8.13 -13.36
CA THR A 123 -1.04 -8.13 -12.75
C THR A 123 -1.41 -6.75 -12.30
N GLY A 124 -2.63 -6.35 -12.59
CA GLY A 124 -3.22 -5.14 -12.05
C GLY A 124 -4.69 -5.36 -11.69
N TYR A 125 -5.28 -4.41 -11.00
CA TYR A 125 -6.63 -4.51 -10.48
C TYR A 125 -7.50 -3.38 -11.00
N LYS A 126 -8.73 -3.70 -11.39
CA LYS A 126 -9.74 -2.65 -11.60
C LYS A 126 -9.98 -1.97 -10.26
N PRO A 127 -9.96 -0.64 -10.18
CA PRO A 127 -10.34 0.06 -8.97
C PRO A 127 -11.64 -0.49 -8.41
N SER A 128 -11.68 -0.74 -7.12
CA SER A 128 -12.96 -0.97 -6.46
C SER A 128 -13.81 0.27 -6.72
N ALA A 129 -15.07 0.10 -7.10
CA ALA A 129 -15.96 1.25 -7.22
C ALA A 129 -15.76 2.10 -5.96
N PRO A 130 -15.65 3.43 -6.08
CA PRO A 130 -15.58 4.26 -4.89
C PRO A 130 -16.79 3.87 -4.05
N THR A 131 -16.51 3.23 -2.91
CA THR A 131 -17.56 2.93 -1.99
C THR A 131 -18.23 4.26 -1.71
N ALA A 132 -19.56 4.31 -1.76
CA ALA A 132 -20.37 5.54 -1.52
C ALA A 132 -20.04 6.21 -0.17
N ARG A 133 -19.03 5.70 0.52
CA ARG A 133 -18.55 6.09 1.85
C ARG A 133 -17.31 6.98 1.84
N LEU A 134 -16.66 7.19 0.69
CA LEU A 134 -15.58 8.18 0.59
C LEU A 134 -16.10 9.59 0.82
N ASP A 135 -17.31 9.88 0.38
CA ASP A 135 -18.03 11.14 0.62
C ASP A 135 -18.42 11.36 2.09
N ARG A 136 -18.42 10.28 2.90
CA ARG A 136 -18.70 10.28 4.35
C ARG A 136 -17.44 10.16 5.19
N THR A 137 -16.27 10.16 4.56
CA THR A 137 -14.97 10.06 5.21
C THR A 137 -14.30 11.41 5.20
N ILE A 138 -13.75 11.80 6.34
CA ILE A 138 -12.86 12.96 6.44
C ILE A 138 -11.51 12.47 6.91
N GLY A 139 -10.46 12.80 6.16
CA GLY A 139 -9.08 12.46 6.48
C GLY A 139 -8.49 13.45 7.48
N VAL A 140 -7.61 12.94 8.34
CA VAL A 140 -6.78 13.71 9.25
C VAL A 140 -5.33 13.49 8.85
N LEU A 141 -4.67 14.55 8.40
CA LEU A 141 -3.24 14.56 8.14
C LEU A 141 -2.50 15.17 9.34
N SER A 142 -1.84 14.32 10.09
CA SER A 142 -0.97 14.72 11.19
C SER A 142 0.38 15.16 10.63
N CYS A 143 0.74 16.43 10.82
CA CYS A 143 1.97 17.02 10.31
C CYS A 143 2.67 17.84 11.40
N PRO A 144 3.40 17.22 12.33
CA PRO A 144 4.03 17.90 13.46
C PRO A 144 5.13 18.87 13.03
N ARG A 145 5.67 18.72 11.82
CA ARG A 145 6.69 19.59 11.23
C ARG A 145 6.36 19.83 9.76
N HIS A 146 6.96 20.85 9.15
CA HIS A 146 6.87 21.03 7.70
C HIS A 146 7.55 19.86 7.00
N GLY A 147 6.74 18.96 6.46
CA GLY A 147 7.21 17.90 5.61
C GLY A 147 7.65 18.42 4.24
N PRO A 148 8.51 17.72 3.52
CA PRO A 148 8.82 18.00 2.13
C PRO A 148 7.55 18.07 1.26
N ILE A 149 7.56 18.93 0.25
CA ILE A 149 6.39 19.15 -0.63
C ILE A 149 5.90 17.85 -1.28
N PHE A 150 6.79 16.90 -1.55
CA PHE A 150 6.40 15.63 -2.17
C PHE A 150 5.56 14.75 -1.24
N HIS A 151 5.71 14.84 0.07
CA HIS A 151 4.85 14.13 1.04
C HIS A 151 3.42 14.63 0.95
N PHE A 152 3.22 15.94 0.89
CA PHE A 152 1.90 16.53 0.65
C PHE A 152 1.33 16.12 -0.70
N ARG A 153 2.15 16.06 -1.75
CA ARG A 153 1.70 15.61 -3.07
C ARG A 153 1.24 14.17 -3.04
N ASN A 154 1.98 13.27 -2.37
CA ASN A 154 1.61 11.88 -2.20
C ASN A 154 0.28 11.75 -1.44
N ALA A 155 0.14 12.44 -0.31
CA ALA A 155 -1.09 12.48 0.46
C ALA A 155 -2.27 12.99 -0.37
N ASN A 156 -2.12 14.11 -1.08
CA ASN A 156 -3.16 14.66 -1.95
C ASN A 156 -3.61 13.67 -3.03
N THR A 157 -2.68 12.95 -3.64
CA THR A 157 -3.01 11.98 -4.68
C THR A 157 -3.76 10.78 -4.10
N ALA A 158 -3.32 10.25 -2.98
CA ALA A 158 -3.95 9.11 -2.33
C ALA A 158 -5.31 9.45 -1.73
N MET A 159 -5.47 10.69 -1.23
CA MET A 159 -6.70 11.19 -0.60
C MET A 159 -7.67 11.85 -1.60
N PHE A 160 -7.41 11.76 -2.90
CA PHE A 160 -8.27 12.40 -3.91
C PHE A 160 -9.75 12.00 -3.74
N GLY A 161 -10.62 13.00 -3.61
CA GLY A 161 -12.06 12.80 -3.35
C GLY A 161 -12.42 12.57 -1.88
N ILE A 162 -11.44 12.57 -0.96
CA ILE A 162 -11.68 12.55 0.48
C ILE A 162 -11.31 13.93 1.03
N PRO A 163 -12.23 14.71 1.60
CA PRO A 163 -11.87 15.94 2.28
C PRO A 163 -11.00 15.61 3.49
N TYR A 164 -9.96 16.41 3.73
CA TYR A 164 -9.10 16.21 4.89
C TYR A 164 -8.64 17.53 5.48
N GLU A 165 -8.27 17.49 6.75
CA GLU A 165 -7.71 18.61 7.47
C GLU A 165 -6.22 18.39 7.74
N ILE A 166 -5.44 19.45 7.68
CA ILE A 166 -4.02 19.45 8.01
C ILE A 166 -3.86 20.22 9.32
N HIS A 167 -3.36 19.51 10.32
CA HIS A 167 -3.03 20.09 11.62
C HIS A 167 -1.52 20.04 11.84
N GLN A 168 -0.96 21.12 12.37
CA GLN A 168 0.46 21.31 12.60
C GLN A 168 0.71 21.84 14.02
N GLY A 169 1.79 21.37 14.63
CA GLY A 169 2.17 21.80 15.97
C GLY A 169 3.43 21.13 16.47
N ALA A 170 3.81 21.42 17.70
CA ALA A 170 5.05 20.93 18.29
C ALA A 170 4.98 19.47 18.77
N TYR A 171 3.79 19.02 19.19
CA TYR A 171 3.60 17.70 19.79
C TYR A 171 2.58 16.89 19.01
N TRP A 172 3.02 15.75 18.48
CA TRP A 172 2.20 14.87 17.64
C TRP A 172 0.86 14.47 18.28
N HIS A 173 0.88 14.05 19.53
CA HIS A 173 -0.32 13.58 20.24
C HIS A 173 -1.38 14.65 20.44
N GLN A 174 -0.96 15.93 20.59
CA GLN A 174 -1.90 17.05 20.67
C GLN A 174 -2.53 17.30 19.32
N ILE A 175 -1.70 17.38 18.27
CA ILE A 175 -2.14 17.64 16.91
C ILE A 175 -3.16 16.62 16.44
N ILE A 176 -2.87 15.33 16.59
CA ILE A 176 -3.77 14.27 16.13
C ILE A 176 -5.07 14.24 16.94
N SER A 177 -5.01 14.53 18.26
CA SER A 177 -6.22 14.61 19.08
C SER A 177 -7.12 15.76 18.64
N GLU A 178 -6.56 16.98 18.46
CA GLU A 178 -7.29 18.15 17.98
C GLU A 178 -7.89 17.92 16.58
N ALA A 179 -7.11 17.30 15.69
CA ALA A 179 -7.54 16.99 14.34
C ALA A 179 -8.70 16.00 14.33
N ILE A 180 -8.62 14.93 15.09
CA ILE A 180 -9.70 13.94 15.22
C ILE A 180 -10.95 14.59 15.84
N GLU A 181 -10.81 15.42 16.87
CA GLU A 181 -11.93 16.14 17.48
C GLU A 181 -12.63 17.07 16.48
N SER A 182 -11.84 17.87 15.73
CA SER A 182 -12.37 18.76 14.69
C SER A 182 -13.14 18.01 13.62
N VAL A 183 -12.59 16.89 13.16
CA VAL A 183 -13.21 16.06 12.13
C VAL A 183 -14.50 15.40 12.63
N ILE A 184 -14.48 14.81 13.81
CA ILE A 184 -15.67 14.16 14.40
C ILE A 184 -16.83 15.16 14.58
N ALA A 185 -16.53 16.40 14.94
CA ALA A 185 -17.53 17.46 15.08
C ALA A 185 -18.32 17.75 13.78
N LYS A 186 -17.79 17.33 12.62
CA LYS A 186 -18.42 17.46 11.30
C LYS A 186 -19.33 16.27 10.95
N GLY A 187 -19.40 15.25 11.80
CA GLY A 187 -20.28 14.11 11.68
C GLY A 187 -19.96 13.12 10.56
N PRO A 188 -18.68 12.79 10.26
CA PRO A 188 -18.39 11.76 9.27
C PRO A 188 -18.76 10.37 9.77
N GLU A 189 -18.97 9.43 8.87
CA GLU A 189 -19.10 8.01 9.22
C GLU A 189 -17.73 7.39 9.59
N PHE A 190 -16.68 7.82 8.89
CA PHE A 190 -15.31 7.34 9.10
C PHE A 190 -14.32 8.48 9.28
N VAL A 191 -13.31 8.21 10.10
CA VAL A 191 -12.11 9.04 10.24
C VAL A 191 -10.93 8.25 9.69
N LEU A 192 -10.18 8.84 8.75
CA LEU A 192 -8.96 8.27 8.20
C LEU A 192 -7.77 9.12 8.66
N THR A 193 -6.93 8.55 9.53
CA THR A 193 -5.70 9.23 9.96
C THR A 193 -4.58 9.01 8.96
N LEU A 194 -3.67 9.97 8.86
CA LEU A 194 -2.52 9.91 7.98
C LEU A 194 -1.36 10.70 8.60
N ASP A 195 -0.20 10.05 8.73
CA ASP A 195 1.03 10.74 9.09
C ASP A 195 1.74 11.29 7.84
N PHE A 196 2.41 12.43 7.99
CA PHE A 196 3.04 13.16 6.89
C PHE A 196 4.14 12.37 6.15
N ASP A 197 4.74 11.38 6.81
CA ASP A 197 5.80 10.53 6.30
C ASP A 197 5.33 9.13 5.90
N THR A 198 4.04 8.95 5.74
CA THR A 198 3.47 7.71 5.21
C THR A 198 3.50 7.71 3.68
N ALA A 199 4.07 6.66 3.11
CA ALA A 199 4.02 6.39 1.67
C ALA A 199 2.92 5.35 1.39
N MET A 200 1.93 5.73 0.59
CA MET A 200 0.77 4.90 0.29
C MET A 200 0.23 5.20 -1.10
N HIS A 201 -0.58 4.31 -1.61
CA HIS A 201 -1.36 4.50 -2.84
C HIS A 201 -2.84 4.68 -2.52
N ARG A 202 -3.57 5.33 -3.44
CA ARG A 202 -5.04 5.45 -3.33
C ARG A 202 -5.72 4.09 -3.17
N ALA A 203 -5.21 3.07 -3.83
CA ALA A 203 -5.72 1.72 -3.75
C ALA A 203 -5.70 1.14 -2.31
N ASP A 204 -4.72 1.55 -1.49
CA ASP A 204 -4.64 1.12 -0.10
C ASP A 204 -5.79 1.72 0.72
N VAL A 205 -6.10 3.00 0.49
CA VAL A 205 -7.25 3.67 1.11
C VAL A 205 -8.56 3.00 0.73
N LEU A 206 -8.75 2.71 -0.56
CA LEU A 206 -9.96 2.03 -1.06
C LEU A 206 -10.10 0.62 -0.48
N GLU A 207 -8.99 -0.10 -0.34
CA GLU A 207 -9.01 -1.45 0.25
C GLU A 207 -9.37 -1.41 1.73
N LEU A 208 -8.89 -0.42 2.51
CA LEU A 208 -9.32 -0.26 3.89
C LEU A 208 -10.84 -0.06 4.01
N HIS A 209 -11.43 0.76 3.13
CA HIS A 209 -12.89 0.93 3.08
C HIS A 209 -13.62 -0.37 2.73
N ARG A 210 -13.13 -1.11 1.72
CA ARG A 210 -13.69 -2.40 1.33
C ARG A 210 -13.66 -3.41 2.49
N LEU A 211 -12.54 -3.43 3.23
CA LEU A 211 -12.40 -4.29 4.40
C LEU A 211 -13.33 -3.85 5.54
N MET A 212 -13.48 -2.55 5.77
CA MET A 212 -14.41 -2.02 6.78
C MET A 212 -15.86 -2.39 6.50
N ASP A 213 -16.23 -2.50 5.23
CA ASP A 213 -17.55 -2.97 4.81
C ASP A 213 -17.70 -4.49 4.97
N ALA A 214 -16.66 -5.24 4.62
CA ALA A 214 -16.68 -6.70 4.67
C ALA A 214 -16.60 -7.25 6.11
N TYR A 215 -16.09 -6.46 7.05
CA TYR A 215 -15.89 -6.84 8.44
C TYR A 215 -16.59 -5.83 9.39
N PRO A 216 -17.92 -5.94 9.56
CA PRO A 216 -18.70 -5.01 10.38
C PRO A 216 -18.28 -5.00 11.86
N GLU A 217 -17.62 -6.04 12.34
CA GLU A 217 -17.05 -6.14 13.69
C GLU A 217 -15.77 -5.33 13.87
N ALA A 218 -15.18 -4.81 12.81
CA ALA A 218 -13.99 -3.97 12.89
C ALA A 218 -14.37 -2.52 13.17
N ASP A 219 -13.90 -1.96 14.28
CA ASP A 219 -14.08 -0.55 14.64
C ASP A 219 -12.92 0.33 14.15
N ALA A 220 -11.75 -0.26 13.99
CA ALA A 220 -10.58 0.35 13.37
C ALA A 220 -9.82 -0.68 12.51
N ILE A 221 -9.27 -0.24 11.38
CA ILE A 221 -8.42 -1.06 10.52
C ILE A 221 -7.11 -0.32 10.25
N VAL A 222 -6.00 -1.03 10.48
CA VAL A 222 -4.62 -0.55 10.34
C VAL A 222 -3.93 -1.35 9.24
N PRO A 223 -3.25 -0.74 8.28
CA PRO A 223 -2.41 -1.44 7.31
C PRO A 223 -1.10 -1.91 7.95
N LEU A 224 -0.37 -2.76 7.23
CA LEU A 224 0.97 -3.19 7.62
C LEU A 224 1.98 -2.08 7.31
N GLN A 225 2.73 -1.63 8.31
CA GLN A 225 3.79 -0.64 8.19
C GLN A 225 5.00 -1.04 9.05
N SER A 226 6.21 -0.75 8.56
CA SER A 226 7.46 -0.94 9.30
C SER A 226 7.80 0.27 10.17
N ARG A 227 8.52 0.04 11.26
CA ARG A 227 9.17 1.09 12.05
C ARG A 227 10.29 1.75 11.24
N ARG A 228 10.55 3.04 11.51
CA ARG A 228 11.75 3.71 10.99
C ARG A 228 13.01 3.02 11.47
N GLY A 229 14.00 2.87 10.58
CA GLY A 229 15.32 2.32 10.90
C GLY A 229 15.33 0.88 11.39
N GLY A 230 14.22 0.15 11.32
CA GLY A 230 14.17 -1.21 11.85
C GLY A 230 13.06 -2.06 11.24
N GLY A 231 13.35 -3.36 11.11
CA GLY A 231 12.43 -4.36 10.53
C GLY A 231 11.26 -4.78 11.41
N LEU A 232 10.94 -4.05 12.49
CA LEU A 232 9.82 -4.41 13.35
C LEU A 232 8.53 -3.73 12.86
N PRO A 233 7.42 -4.46 12.78
CA PRO A 233 6.13 -3.88 12.43
C PRO A 233 5.59 -2.97 13.53
N MET A 234 4.75 -2.00 13.13
CA MET A 234 4.17 -0.99 14.04
C MET A 234 2.80 -1.41 14.58
N PHE A 235 2.70 -2.60 15.14
CA PHE A 235 1.47 -3.07 15.79
C PHE A 235 1.77 -4.07 16.91
N GLY A 236 0.80 -4.26 17.81
CA GLY A 236 0.85 -5.29 18.87
C GLY A 236 -0.17 -6.38 18.59
N LEU A 237 0.28 -7.63 18.40
CA LEU A 237 -0.61 -8.78 18.26
C LEU A 237 -1.30 -9.14 19.57
N VAL A 238 -2.45 -9.79 19.48
CA VAL A 238 -3.15 -10.40 20.60
C VAL A 238 -2.81 -11.88 20.65
N GLY A 239 -2.28 -12.33 21.77
CA GLY A 239 -2.04 -13.76 22.01
C GLY A 239 -3.32 -14.54 22.27
N PRO A 240 -3.25 -15.88 22.31
CA PRO A 240 -4.39 -16.74 22.59
C PRO A 240 -5.05 -16.48 23.96
N ASP A 241 -4.30 -15.92 24.90
CA ASP A 241 -4.75 -15.53 26.24
C ASP A 241 -5.36 -14.12 26.28
N GLY A 242 -5.51 -13.47 25.13
CA GLY A 242 -6.01 -12.11 25.02
C GLY A 242 -5.01 -11.01 25.38
N LYS A 243 -3.76 -11.35 25.70
CA LYS A 243 -2.71 -10.38 26.06
C LYS A 243 -1.89 -9.99 24.83
N PRO A 244 -1.20 -8.81 24.88
CA PRO A 244 -0.29 -8.43 23.81
C PRO A 244 0.81 -9.48 23.59
N LYS A 245 1.01 -9.85 22.33
CA LYS A 245 2.06 -10.77 21.88
C LYS A 245 3.20 -9.93 21.28
N ASN A 246 4.40 -10.07 21.83
CA ASN A 246 5.56 -9.24 21.42
C ASN A 246 6.29 -9.76 20.17
N GLN A 247 5.89 -10.92 19.64
CA GLN A 247 6.54 -11.52 18.49
C GLN A 247 5.50 -11.84 17.40
N ALA A 248 5.75 -11.37 16.17
CA ALA A 248 4.97 -11.67 14.99
C ALA A 248 5.67 -12.73 14.13
N PHE A 249 4.91 -13.62 13.52
CA PHE A 249 5.39 -14.62 12.58
C PHE A 249 4.68 -14.41 11.23
N LEU A 250 5.28 -14.90 10.14
CA LEU A 250 4.68 -14.77 8.81
C LEU A 250 3.29 -15.41 8.71
N GLU A 251 3.06 -16.49 9.43
CA GLU A 251 1.77 -17.18 9.50
C GLU A 251 0.65 -16.30 10.11
N ASP A 252 1.01 -15.33 10.95
CA ASP A 252 0.05 -14.37 11.50
C ASP A 252 -0.55 -13.48 10.41
N PHE A 253 0.10 -13.37 9.23
CA PHE A 253 -0.27 -12.50 8.11
C PHE A 253 -1.00 -13.21 6.96
N ASP A 254 -1.24 -14.51 7.06
CA ASP A 254 -1.89 -15.29 6.01
C ASP A 254 -3.43 -15.13 5.98
N ARG A 255 -3.94 -14.11 6.63
CA ARG A 255 -5.36 -13.77 6.73
C ARG A 255 -5.64 -12.39 6.13
N ASN A 256 -6.88 -12.16 5.72
CA ASN A 256 -7.29 -10.83 5.27
C ASN A 256 -7.30 -9.81 6.40
N MET A 257 -7.67 -10.25 7.60
CA MET A 257 -7.78 -9.42 8.79
C MET A 257 -7.26 -10.20 10.01
N VAL A 258 -6.44 -9.54 10.82
CA VAL A 258 -5.88 -10.11 12.07
C VAL A 258 -6.23 -9.17 13.22
N ARG A 259 -6.86 -9.69 14.27
CA ARG A 259 -7.14 -8.87 15.45
C ARG A 259 -5.83 -8.50 16.15
N ILE A 260 -5.67 -7.22 16.47
CA ILE A 260 -4.48 -6.69 17.11
C ILE A 260 -4.85 -5.93 18.40
N ALA A 261 -3.87 -5.69 19.26
CA ALA A 261 -4.04 -4.94 20.51
C ALA A 261 -3.75 -3.45 20.32
N SER A 262 -2.86 -3.11 19.41
CA SER A 262 -2.45 -1.75 19.12
C SER A 262 -2.01 -1.63 17.66
N GLY A 263 -2.14 -0.46 17.07
CA GLY A 263 -1.70 -0.12 15.73
C GLY A 263 -0.98 1.22 15.71
N HIS A 264 -0.83 1.78 14.53
CA HIS A 264 -0.24 3.10 14.28
C HIS A 264 -1.30 4.05 13.71
N PHE A 265 -0.93 5.32 13.56
CA PHE A 265 -1.79 6.36 12.98
C PHE A 265 -1.36 6.78 11.57
N GLY A 266 -0.35 6.11 11.02
CA GLY A 266 0.20 6.41 9.70
C GLY A 266 -0.83 6.31 8.57
N LEU A 267 -1.72 5.34 8.64
CA LEU A 267 -2.93 5.23 7.81
C LEU A 267 -3.91 4.31 8.54
N THR A 268 -4.84 4.87 9.29
CA THR A 268 -5.83 4.07 10.03
C THR A 268 -7.23 4.57 9.76
N LEU A 269 -8.11 3.65 9.39
CA LEU A 269 -9.53 3.92 9.17
C LEU A 269 -10.32 3.52 10.40
N PHE A 270 -11.05 4.48 10.97
CA PHE A 270 -11.87 4.33 12.18
C PHE A 270 -13.36 4.54 11.86
N ARG A 271 -14.25 3.84 12.56
CA ARG A 271 -15.65 4.24 12.67
C ARG A 271 -15.72 5.42 13.62
N ALA A 272 -16.18 6.57 13.13
CA ALA A 272 -16.19 7.83 13.89
C ALA A 272 -17.03 7.76 15.17
N GLU A 273 -18.16 7.05 15.14
CA GLU A 273 -19.07 6.87 16.29
C GLU A 273 -18.39 6.23 17.52
N LYS A 274 -17.32 5.46 17.32
CA LYS A 274 -16.63 4.74 18.41
C LYS A 274 -15.85 5.67 19.34
N PHE A 275 -15.47 6.84 18.87
CA PHE A 275 -14.83 7.86 19.69
C PHE A 275 -15.75 8.45 20.74
N ALA A 276 -17.07 8.45 20.54
CA ALA A 276 -18.05 9.04 21.46
C ALA A 276 -18.01 8.39 22.86
N LYS A 277 -17.57 7.13 22.96
CA LYS A 277 -17.49 6.39 24.23
C LYS A 277 -16.13 6.50 24.91
N MET A 278 -15.13 7.07 24.23
CA MET A 278 -13.78 7.17 24.77
C MET A 278 -13.65 8.35 25.72
N PRO A 279 -13.09 8.12 26.93
CA PRO A 279 -12.80 9.22 27.84
C PRO A 279 -11.66 10.09 27.26
N LYS A 280 -11.75 11.40 27.45
CA LYS A 280 -10.68 12.34 27.12
C LYS A 280 -9.73 12.48 28.31
N PRO A 281 -8.44 12.78 28.09
CA PRO A 281 -7.78 12.94 26.78
C PRO A 281 -7.55 11.60 26.10
N TRP A 282 -7.73 11.57 24.77
CA TRP A 282 -7.58 10.33 23.99
C TRP A 282 -6.14 9.86 23.85
N MET A 283 -5.21 10.79 23.84
CA MET A 283 -3.78 10.50 23.74
C MET A 283 -3.03 11.23 24.86
N LEU A 284 -2.61 10.46 25.84
CA LEU A 284 -1.87 10.97 26.98
C LEU A 284 -0.62 10.12 27.20
N GLY A 285 0.55 10.70 26.92
CA GLY A 285 1.80 10.06 27.32
C GLY A 285 1.93 10.07 28.85
N ILE A 286 2.34 8.95 29.41
CA ILE A 286 2.56 8.79 30.84
C ILE A 286 4.04 8.47 31.05
N PRO A 287 4.82 9.33 31.77
CA PRO A 287 6.19 9.01 32.13
C PRO A 287 6.24 7.84 33.11
N ASP A 288 7.42 7.25 33.32
CA ASP A 288 7.62 6.24 34.34
C ASP A 288 7.42 6.83 35.75
N GLY A 289 7.44 5.98 36.77
CA GLY A 289 7.27 6.38 38.16
C GLY A 289 8.32 7.39 38.72
N ASN A 290 9.39 7.63 37.92
CA ASN A 290 10.44 8.62 38.23
C ASN A 290 10.33 9.86 37.32
N GLY A 291 9.26 10.00 36.54
CA GLY A 291 9.06 11.10 35.59
C GLY A 291 9.91 11.02 34.31
N ARG A 292 10.47 9.86 33.98
CA ARG A 292 11.35 9.68 32.83
C ARG A 292 10.58 9.21 31.61
N TRP A 293 11.03 9.62 30.45
CA TRP A 293 10.50 9.24 29.12
C TRP A 293 11.40 8.25 28.40
N THR A 294 12.51 7.84 29.01
CA THR A 294 13.45 6.90 28.40
C THR A 294 13.20 5.49 28.91
N THR A 295 13.45 4.50 28.06
CA THR A 295 13.51 3.11 28.50
C THR A 295 14.67 2.93 29.42
N GLY A 296 14.46 2.38 30.64
CA GLY A 296 15.54 2.06 31.55
C GLY A 296 16.52 1.06 30.94
N GLY A 297 17.79 1.08 31.40
CA GLY A 297 18.81 0.16 30.91
C GLY A 297 18.54 -1.33 31.20
N ASP A 298 17.54 -1.61 32.05
CA ASP A 298 17.00 -2.93 32.38
C ASP A 298 15.90 -3.42 31.44
N GLY A 299 15.54 -2.63 30.40
CA GLY A 299 14.48 -2.95 29.45
C GLY A 299 13.05 -2.81 30.02
N VAL A 300 12.91 -2.46 31.28
CA VAL A 300 11.61 -2.21 31.93
C VAL A 300 11.32 -0.72 31.85
N SER A 301 10.47 -0.33 30.91
CA SER A 301 9.95 1.03 30.83
C SER A 301 8.59 1.09 31.52
N GLY A 302 8.47 1.90 32.57
CA GLY A 302 7.18 2.22 33.16
C GLY A 302 6.41 3.30 32.38
N LYS A 303 7.01 3.87 31.31
CA LYS A 303 6.35 4.87 30.46
C LYS A 303 5.32 4.24 29.56
N THR A 304 4.29 5.01 29.26
CA THR A 304 3.33 4.66 28.20
C THR A 304 3.33 5.76 27.16
N ASP A 305 3.64 5.41 25.93
CA ASP A 305 3.58 6.34 24.80
C ASP A 305 2.11 6.70 24.48
N PRO A 306 1.83 7.91 23.98
CA PRO A 306 0.47 8.40 23.76
C PRO A 306 -0.38 7.51 22.82
N ASP A 307 0.24 6.93 21.80
CA ASP A 307 -0.41 6.02 20.86
C ASP A 307 -0.78 4.69 21.54
N ILE A 308 0.09 4.15 22.37
CA ILE A 308 -0.18 2.93 23.14
C ILE A 308 -1.31 3.17 24.15
N GLN A 309 -1.30 4.32 24.82
CA GLN A 309 -2.36 4.71 25.76
C GLN A 309 -3.71 4.83 25.03
N PHE A 310 -3.74 5.42 23.83
CA PHE A 310 -4.94 5.48 23.01
C PHE A 310 -5.52 4.08 22.73
N TRP A 311 -4.69 3.14 22.27
CA TRP A 311 -5.16 1.79 21.97
C TRP A 311 -5.61 1.01 23.20
N GLN A 312 -4.99 1.25 24.36
CA GLN A 312 -5.46 0.70 25.64
C GLN A 312 -6.85 1.22 25.99
N GLN A 313 -7.08 2.54 25.85
CA GLN A 313 -8.42 3.12 26.07
C GLN A 313 -9.44 2.62 25.02
N TRP A 314 -9.03 2.55 23.74
CA TRP A 314 -9.88 2.05 22.65
C TRP A 314 -10.43 0.67 22.97
N THR A 315 -9.57 -0.25 23.34
CA THR A 315 -9.96 -1.62 23.71
C THR A 315 -10.71 -1.71 25.02
N ALA A 316 -10.37 -0.88 26.01
CA ALA A 316 -11.10 -0.80 27.28
C ALA A 316 -12.54 -0.34 27.12
N CYS A 317 -12.83 0.46 26.09
CA CYS A 317 -14.19 0.86 25.70
C CYS A 317 -14.96 -0.24 24.95
N GLY A 318 -14.37 -1.42 24.75
CA GLY A 318 -14.96 -2.55 24.03
C GLY A 318 -14.80 -2.44 22.50
N ASN A 319 -14.05 -1.45 22.01
CA ASN A 319 -13.80 -1.28 20.59
C ASN A 319 -12.76 -2.28 20.08
N THR A 320 -12.83 -2.62 18.81
CA THR A 320 -11.93 -3.56 18.15
C THR A 320 -10.96 -2.85 17.20
N VAL A 321 -9.78 -3.44 17.03
CA VAL A 321 -8.81 -3.00 16.02
C VAL A 321 -8.25 -4.22 15.29
N TYR A 322 -8.13 -4.11 13.97
CA TYR A 322 -7.62 -5.16 13.11
C TYR A 322 -6.48 -4.65 12.24
N LEU A 323 -5.51 -5.51 12.02
CA LEU A 323 -4.48 -5.36 10.99
C LEU A 323 -5.03 -5.90 9.67
N ALA A 324 -4.82 -5.16 8.59
CA ALA A 324 -5.00 -5.60 7.20
C ALA A 324 -3.64 -5.96 6.59
N PRO A 325 -3.15 -7.21 6.72
CA PRO A 325 -1.77 -7.56 6.37
C PRO A 325 -1.44 -7.42 4.89
N ARG A 326 -2.46 -7.46 4.03
CA ARG A 326 -2.31 -7.33 2.57
C ARG A 326 -2.31 -5.88 2.10
N VAL A 327 -2.65 -4.94 2.96
CA VAL A 327 -2.48 -3.51 2.70
C VAL A 327 -1.14 -3.10 3.30
N VAL A 328 -0.15 -2.90 2.46
CA VAL A 328 1.23 -2.61 2.88
C VAL A 328 1.57 -1.19 2.49
N ILE A 329 1.93 -0.39 3.48
CA ILE A 329 2.31 1.00 3.30
C ILE A 329 3.77 1.22 3.72
N GLY A 330 4.40 2.26 3.16
CA GLY A 330 5.78 2.62 3.47
C GLY A 330 5.89 3.69 4.55
N HIS A 331 7.08 3.77 5.13
CA HIS A 331 7.53 4.87 5.97
C HIS A 331 8.60 5.65 5.20
N ILE A 332 8.43 6.95 5.04
CA ILE A 332 9.41 7.78 4.34
C ILE A 332 10.52 8.11 5.31
N GLU A 333 11.74 7.79 4.94
CA GLU A 333 12.94 8.03 5.73
C GLU A 333 13.95 8.86 4.96
N GLU A 334 14.65 9.73 5.67
CA GLU A 334 15.78 10.46 5.11
C GLU A 334 17.03 9.58 5.13
N LYS A 335 17.69 9.49 3.99
CA LYS A 335 18.92 8.75 3.81
C LYS A 335 20.04 9.68 3.34
N VAL A 336 21.26 9.43 3.78
CA VAL A 336 22.46 10.09 3.26
C VAL A 336 23.04 9.26 2.12
N ALA A 337 23.10 9.82 0.93
CA ALA A 337 23.73 9.19 -0.24
C ALA A 337 25.21 9.59 -0.31
N VAL A 338 26.11 8.61 -0.33
CA VAL A 338 27.54 8.81 -0.52
C VAL A 338 28.03 8.02 -1.73
N PRO A 339 29.07 8.48 -2.47
CA PRO A 339 29.56 7.77 -3.63
C PRO A 339 30.30 6.49 -3.22
N GLY A 340 29.84 5.34 -3.70
CA GLY A 340 30.58 4.07 -3.65
C GLY A 340 31.82 4.09 -4.54
N ARG A 341 32.73 3.13 -4.40
CA ARG A 341 33.94 3.03 -5.23
C ARG A 341 33.64 2.72 -6.71
N ASP A 342 32.46 2.18 -6.99
CA ASP A 342 31.94 1.96 -8.34
C ASP A 342 31.13 3.16 -8.86
N PHE A 343 31.16 4.28 -8.14
CA PHE A 343 30.39 5.51 -8.38
C PHE A 343 28.86 5.35 -8.28
N LYS A 344 28.36 4.21 -7.83
CA LYS A 344 26.96 4.07 -7.46
C LYS A 344 26.70 4.63 -6.07
N PRO A 345 25.50 5.18 -5.81
CA PRO A 345 25.17 5.69 -4.48
C PRO A 345 25.08 4.54 -3.46
N VAL A 346 25.72 4.71 -2.32
CA VAL A 346 25.51 3.93 -1.10
C VAL A 346 24.62 4.75 -0.18
N TYR A 347 23.51 4.20 0.26
CA TYR A 347 22.55 4.87 1.12
C TYR A 347 22.74 4.42 2.56
N LEU A 348 22.90 5.39 3.44
CA LEU A 348 23.08 5.20 4.88
C LEU A 348 21.92 5.83 5.64
N ASP A 349 21.58 5.28 6.76
CA ASP A 349 20.74 5.99 7.70
C ASP A 349 21.46 7.22 8.24
N THR A 350 20.71 8.29 8.48
CA THR A 350 21.28 9.56 8.96
C THR A 350 22.05 9.34 10.28
N SER A 351 21.52 8.55 11.21
CA SER A 351 22.21 8.17 12.44
C SER A 351 23.50 7.40 12.18
N GLU A 352 23.46 6.43 11.27
CA GLU A 352 24.64 5.64 10.92
C GLU A 352 25.75 6.50 10.30
N TYR A 353 25.39 7.44 9.43
CA TYR A 353 26.35 8.38 8.85
C TYR A 353 27.05 9.24 9.90
N PHE A 354 26.31 9.79 10.87
CA PHE A 354 26.88 10.66 11.90
C PHE A 354 27.62 9.89 12.98
N GLU A 355 27.21 8.67 13.30
CA GLU A 355 27.85 7.85 14.34
C GLU A 355 29.09 7.11 13.82
N ARG A 356 29.03 6.56 12.60
CA ARG A 356 30.07 5.66 12.04
C ARG A 356 30.87 6.29 10.91
N GLY A 357 30.39 7.41 10.37
CA GLY A 357 31.00 8.09 9.24
C GLY A 357 30.80 7.33 7.92
N ILE A 358 31.67 7.63 6.95
CA ILE A 358 31.61 7.06 5.60
C ILE A 358 32.15 5.63 5.62
N PRO A 359 31.38 4.62 5.13
CA PRO A 359 31.83 3.23 5.04
C PRO A 359 33.09 3.05 4.18
N LYS A 360 33.84 1.95 4.45
CA LYS A 360 35.12 1.66 3.74
C LYS A 360 34.91 1.35 2.25
N GLU A 361 33.73 0.89 1.86
CA GLU A 361 33.30 0.63 0.48
C GLU A 361 33.04 1.90 -0.34
N CYS A 362 32.99 3.05 0.30
CA CYS A 362 32.80 4.33 -0.37
C CYS A 362 34.14 4.96 -0.79
N VAL A 363 34.02 5.96 -1.67
CA VAL A 363 35.17 6.80 -2.07
C VAL A 363 35.55 7.68 -0.88
N ARG A 364 36.86 7.71 -0.58
CA ARG A 364 37.45 8.63 0.39
C ARG A 364 38.49 9.46 -0.29
#